data_ff0fb419509afef9d28e51db77ca9956
#
_entry.id   ff0fb419509afef9d28e51db77ca9956
#
_cell.length_a   1.000
_cell.length_b   1.000
_cell.length_c   1.000
_cell.angle_alpha   90.00
_cell.angle_beta   90.00
_cell.angle_gamma   90.00
#
_symmetry.space_group_name_H-M   'P 1'
#
loop_
_entity.id
_entity.type
_entity.pdbx_description
1 polymer ?
#
loop_
_entity_poly.entity_id
_entity_poly.type
_entity_poly.pdbx_seq_one_letter_code
_entity_poly.pdbx_strand_id
1 'polypeptide(L)'
;MRLWHEALIEKLPRAQLLGQHRECCALRGKGWAKKHSMVNYVFNYSPYKLFQYHLEVMNEMKIRGYHPDESWFDPLYRGQKCEAYLELKKITQTLPIYPEHNESYLESCRENLKEKGIII
;
A
#
# COMPACT_ATOMS: atom_id res chain seq x y z
N MET A 1 -0.25 8.02 9.12
CA MET A 1 -0.27 7.15 7.93
C MET A 1 0.74 6.03 8.09
N ARG A 2 0.36 4.80 7.78
CA ARG A 2 1.32 3.69 7.66
C ARG A 2 0.83 2.72 6.60
N LEU A 3 1.74 1.97 6.01
CA LEU A 3 1.36 0.80 5.24
C LEU A 3 1.31 -0.40 6.19
N TRP A 4 0.16 -1.01 6.31
CA TRP A 4 0.00 -2.19 7.15
C TRP A 4 0.85 -3.33 6.61
N HIS A 5 1.40 -4.16 7.51
CA HIS A 5 2.14 -5.35 7.09
C HIS A 5 1.28 -6.15 6.11
N GLU A 6 1.87 -6.61 5.01
CA GLU A 6 1.11 -7.25 3.93
C GLU A 6 0.32 -8.48 4.37
N ALA A 7 0.80 -9.20 5.39
CA ALA A 7 0.08 -10.36 5.92
C ALA A 7 -1.26 -9.98 6.55
N LEU A 8 -1.48 -8.72 6.90
CA LEU A 8 -2.72 -8.25 7.52
C LEU A 8 -3.75 -7.77 6.50
N ILE A 9 -3.38 -7.54 5.25
CA ILE A 9 -4.27 -6.95 4.24
C ILE A 9 -5.59 -7.73 4.16
N GLU A 10 -5.52 -9.04 4.08
CA GLU A 10 -6.72 -9.89 3.98
C GLU A 10 -7.59 -9.89 5.23
N LYS A 11 -7.04 -9.42 6.37
CA LYS A 11 -7.71 -9.41 7.67
C LYS A 11 -8.20 -8.03 8.10
N LEU A 12 -7.80 -6.98 7.39
CA LEU A 12 -8.17 -5.62 7.78
C LEU A 12 -9.69 -5.41 7.70
N PRO A 13 -10.29 -4.74 8.71
CA PRO A 13 -11.68 -4.30 8.58
C PRO A 13 -11.84 -3.37 7.39
N ARG A 14 -13.08 -3.25 6.90
CA ARG A 14 -13.41 -2.43 5.72
C ARG A 14 -12.79 -1.04 5.76
N ALA A 15 -12.96 -0.32 6.86
CA ALA A 15 -12.48 1.06 6.98
C ALA A 15 -10.97 1.15 6.80
N GLN A 16 -10.21 0.23 7.40
CA GLN A 16 -8.75 0.21 7.30
C GLN A 16 -8.29 -0.18 5.89
N LEU A 17 -8.97 -1.14 5.27
CA LEU A 17 -8.64 -1.56 3.91
C LEU A 17 -8.87 -0.42 2.91
N LEU A 18 -10.03 0.24 2.98
CA LEU A 18 -10.34 1.36 2.09
C LEU A 18 -9.44 2.56 2.36
N GLY A 19 -9.10 2.80 3.63
CA GLY A 19 -8.12 3.82 4.01
C GLY A 19 -6.75 3.54 3.43
N GLN A 20 -6.32 2.28 3.47
CA GLN A 20 -5.04 1.87 2.89
C GLN A 20 -5.01 2.10 1.38
N HIS A 21 -6.10 1.80 0.70
CA HIS A 21 -6.21 2.09 -0.74
C HIS A 21 -6.01 3.58 -1.01
N ARG A 22 -6.70 4.45 -0.27
CA ARG A 22 -6.57 5.90 -0.44
C ARG A 22 -5.15 6.39 -0.17
N GLU A 23 -4.49 5.83 0.84
CA GLU A 23 -3.10 6.17 1.15
C GLU A 23 -2.13 5.74 0.06
N CYS A 24 -2.33 4.55 -0.50
CA CYS A 24 -1.54 4.09 -1.65
C CYS A 24 -1.73 5.02 -2.86
N CYS A 25 -2.96 5.44 -3.13
CA CYS A 25 -3.23 6.38 -4.21
C CYS A 25 -2.46 7.70 -3.99
N ALA A 26 -2.52 8.23 -2.78
CA ALA A 26 -1.81 9.48 -2.44
C ALA A 26 -0.29 9.33 -2.59
N LEU A 27 0.27 8.23 -2.09
CA LEU A 27 1.71 7.97 -2.17
C LEU A 27 2.18 7.75 -3.61
N ARG A 28 1.37 7.13 -4.45
CA ARG A 28 1.69 6.94 -5.88
C ARG A 28 1.62 8.25 -6.65
N GLY A 29 0.84 9.21 -6.16
CA GLY A 29 0.68 10.53 -6.74
C GLY A 29 1.60 11.57 -6.12
N LYS A 30 1.00 12.67 -5.66
CA LYS A 30 1.73 13.82 -5.10
C LYS A 30 2.46 13.54 -3.79
N GLY A 31 2.09 12.47 -3.09
CA GLY A 31 2.76 12.07 -1.84
C GLY A 31 4.10 11.40 -2.02
N TRP A 32 4.47 11.03 -3.26
CA TRP A 32 5.75 10.36 -3.50
C TRP A 32 6.93 11.23 -3.08
N ALA A 33 7.83 10.62 -2.29
CA ALA A 33 9.05 11.25 -1.75
C ALA A 33 8.83 12.41 -0.79
N LYS A 34 7.59 12.68 -0.39
CA LYS A 34 7.33 13.66 0.67
C LYS A 34 7.58 13.02 2.02
N LYS A 35 8.33 13.70 2.88
CA LYS A 35 8.69 13.16 4.19
C LYS A 35 7.45 12.81 5.03
N HIS A 36 7.41 11.58 5.49
CA HIS A 36 6.41 11.08 6.42
C HIS A 36 7.01 9.92 7.19
N SER A 37 7.30 10.11 8.47
CA SER A 37 8.12 9.21 9.28
C SER A 37 7.77 7.72 9.18
N MET A 38 6.49 7.40 9.05
CA MET A 38 6.03 6.00 9.05
C MET A 38 6.17 5.29 7.71
N VAL A 39 6.36 6.03 6.61
CA VAL A 39 6.42 5.44 5.27
C VAL A 39 7.63 5.87 4.45
N ASN A 40 8.60 6.55 5.07
CA ASN A 40 9.78 7.02 4.35
C ASN A 40 10.56 5.88 3.68
N TYR A 41 10.54 4.68 4.25
CA TYR A 41 11.23 3.53 3.65
C TYR A 41 10.73 3.22 2.24
N VAL A 42 9.47 3.49 1.95
CA VAL A 42 8.86 3.24 0.63
C VAL A 42 9.63 3.95 -0.47
N PHE A 43 10.15 5.15 -0.17
CA PHE A 43 10.85 5.98 -1.14
C PHE A 43 12.30 5.55 -1.39
N ASN A 44 12.79 4.56 -0.64
CA ASN A 44 14.10 3.96 -0.88
C ASN A 44 14.07 2.89 -1.97
N TYR A 45 12.88 2.57 -2.46
CA TYR A 45 12.65 1.54 -3.47
C TYR A 45 12.00 2.15 -4.70
N SER A 46 11.95 1.37 -5.79
CA SER A 46 11.23 1.79 -6.99
C SER A 46 9.74 2.02 -6.71
N PRO A 47 9.12 3.01 -7.37
CA PRO A 47 7.67 3.16 -7.33
C PRO A 47 6.91 1.89 -7.75
N TYR A 48 7.53 1.02 -8.55
CA TYR A 48 6.92 -0.25 -8.94
C TYR A 48 6.63 -1.15 -7.73
N LYS A 49 7.49 -1.10 -6.71
CA LYS A 49 7.28 -1.87 -5.48
C LYS A 49 6.02 -1.39 -4.74
N LEU A 50 5.77 -0.10 -4.72
CA LEU A 50 4.55 0.46 -4.15
C LEU A 50 3.31 0.03 -4.96
N PHE A 51 3.43 -0.02 -6.28
CA PHE A 51 2.37 -0.57 -7.12
C PHE A 51 2.05 -2.02 -6.74
N GLN A 52 3.08 -2.85 -6.53
CA GLN A 52 2.88 -4.24 -6.13
C GLN A 52 2.11 -4.35 -4.80
N TYR A 53 2.48 -3.53 -3.82
CA TYR A 53 1.77 -3.47 -2.55
C TYR A 53 0.31 -3.00 -2.75
N HIS A 54 0.12 -1.94 -3.50
CA HIS A 54 -1.21 -1.40 -3.79
C HIS A 54 -2.08 -2.43 -4.52
N LEU A 55 -1.48 -3.21 -5.41
CA LEU A 55 -2.19 -4.27 -6.11
C LEU A 55 -2.75 -5.31 -5.15
N GLU A 56 -1.99 -5.70 -4.11
CA GLU A 56 -2.49 -6.60 -3.07
C GLU A 56 -3.72 -6.02 -2.37
N VAL A 57 -3.68 -4.73 -2.03
CA VAL A 57 -4.81 -4.04 -1.41
C VAL A 57 -6.03 -4.04 -2.32
N MET A 58 -5.85 -3.69 -3.59
CA MET A 58 -6.95 -3.61 -4.56
C MET A 58 -7.53 -5.00 -4.87
N ASN A 59 -6.69 -6.03 -4.92
CA ASN A 59 -7.17 -7.40 -5.14
C ASN A 59 -8.04 -7.86 -3.97
N GLU A 60 -7.66 -7.53 -2.73
CA GLU A 60 -8.51 -7.83 -1.58
C GLU A 60 -9.83 -7.07 -1.64
N MET A 61 -9.82 -5.82 -2.08
CA MET A 61 -11.04 -5.05 -2.30
C MET A 61 -11.96 -5.75 -3.29
N LYS A 62 -11.41 -6.25 -4.39
CA LYS A 62 -12.18 -6.99 -5.41
C LYS A 62 -12.78 -8.27 -4.84
N ILE A 63 -12.00 -9.02 -4.07
CA ILE A 63 -12.48 -10.25 -3.40
C ILE A 63 -13.70 -9.95 -2.53
N ARG A 64 -13.73 -8.79 -1.87
CA ARG A 64 -14.84 -8.38 -1.02
C ARG A 64 -16.00 -7.72 -1.78
N GLY A 65 -15.90 -7.62 -3.11
CA GLY A 65 -16.96 -7.02 -3.94
C GLY A 65 -16.86 -5.52 -4.11
N TYR A 66 -15.75 -4.89 -3.70
CA TYR A 66 -15.51 -3.48 -3.93
C TYR A 66 -14.91 -3.25 -5.33
N HIS A 67 -15.02 -2.02 -5.83
CA HIS A 67 -14.62 -1.68 -7.20
C HIS A 67 -13.62 -0.52 -7.20
N PRO A 68 -12.32 -0.78 -6.93
CA PRO A 68 -11.31 0.27 -7.09
C PRO A 68 -11.24 0.70 -8.54
N ASP A 69 -10.95 1.98 -8.78
CA ASP A 69 -10.84 2.52 -10.14
C ASP A 69 -9.81 1.72 -10.93
N GLU A 70 -10.20 1.26 -12.12
CA GLU A 70 -9.35 0.43 -12.99
C GLU A 70 -8.04 1.09 -13.36
N SER A 71 -7.99 2.43 -13.42
CA SER A 71 -6.77 3.16 -13.75
C SER A 71 -5.62 2.81 -12.81
N TRP A 72 -5.91 2.51 -11.54
CA TRP A 72 -4.89 2.19 -10.55
C TRP A 72 -4.22 0.82 -10.76
N PHE A 73 -4.77 -0.01 -11.65
CA PHE A 73 -4.12 -1.28 -12.03
C PHE A 73 -3.03 -1.09 -13.08
N ASP A 74 -2.86 0.13 -13.59
CA ASP A 74 -1.74 0.49 -14.44
C ASP A 74 -0.60 1.01 -13.56
N PRO A 75 0.58 0.37 -13.56
CA PRO A 75 1.69 0.78 -12.72
C PRO A 75 2.21 2.19 -13.02
N LEU A 76 1.95 2.72 -14.22
CA LEU A 76 2.39 4.05 -14.61
C LEU A 76 1.46 5.16 -14.12
N TYR A 77 0.22 4.82 -13.77
CA TYR A 77 -0.79 5.79 -13.38
C TYR A 77 -0.48 6.38 -12.00
N ARG A 78 -0.64 7.69 -11.86
CA ARG A 78 -0.34 8.44 -10.64
C ARG A 78 -1.51 9.30 -10.16
N GLY A 79 -2.72 9.08 -10.70
CA GLY A 79 -3.88 9.89 -10.39
C GLY A 79 -4.09 11.01 -11.39
N GLN A 80 -5.21 11.72 -11.24
CA GLN A 80 -5.59 12.76 -12.17
C GLN A 80 -4.76 14.04 -12.06
N LYS A 81 -4.09 14.23 -10.91
CA LYS A 81 -3.34 15.46 -10.60
C LYS A 81 -1.84 15.34 -10.83
N CYS A 82 -1.37 14.17 -11.22
CA CYS A 82 0.04 13.92 -11.52
C CYS A 82 0.14 13.30 -12.89
N GLU A 83 1.18 13.67 -13.63
CA GLU A 83 1.48 13.00 -14.89
C GLU A 83 1.91 11.56 -14.60
N ALA A 84 1.43 10.62 -15.42
CA ALA A 84 1.86 9.24 -15.35
C ALA A 84 3.36 9.14 -15.59
N TYR A 85 3.99 8.09 -15.06
CA TYR A 85 5.38 7.80 -15.43
C TYR A 85 5.44 7.46 -16.90
N LEU A 86 6.53 7.86 -17.58
CA LEU A 86 6.75 7.46 -18.97
C LEU A 86 7.06 5.98 -19.05
N GLU A 87 7.82 5.47 -18.08
CA GLU A 87 8.11 4.05 -17.97
C GLU A 87 8.50 3.72 -16.52
N LEU A 88 8.28 2.47 -16.12
CA LEU A 88 8.80 1.91 -14.89
C LEU A 88 9.30 0.51 -15.19
N LYS A 89 10.52 0.21 -14.76
CA LYS A 89 11.05 -1.14 -14.89
C LYS A 89 10.22 -2.09 -14.01
N LYS A 90 9.67 -3.13 -14.63
CA LYS A 90 8.99 -4.19 -13.90
C LYS A 90 10.01 -4.95 -13.07
N ILE A 91 9.69 -5.20 -11.82
CA ILE A 91 10.56 -5.97 -10.91
C ILE A 91 9.79 -7.19 -10.39
N THR A 92 10.53 -8.25 -10.07
CA THR A 92 9.94 -9.45 -9.48
C THR A 92 9.47 -9.13 -8.06
N GLN A 93 8.23 -9.49 -7.76
CA GLN A 93 7.68 -9.31 -6.43
C GLN A 93 8.40 -10.23 -5.44
N THR A 94 8.82 -9.66 -4.32
CA THR A 94 9.43 -10.43 -3.23
C THR A 94 8.39 -10.69 -2.13
N LEU A 95 8.72 -11.61 -1.23
CA LEU A 95 7.90 -11.91 -0.05
C LEU A 95 8.81 -11.81 1.19
N PRO A 96 8.62 -10.78 2.06
CA PRO A 96 7.65 -9.70 1.92
C PRO A 96 7.99 -8.75 0.77
N ILE A 97 7.00 -8.00 0.31
CA ILE A 97 7.22 -6.99 -0.73
C ILE A 97 8.26 -5.99 -0.27
N TYR A 98 8.10 -5.45 0.94
CA TYR A 98 9.08 -4.57 1.57
C TYR A 98 9.81 -5.34 2.67
N PRO A 99 11.16 -5.38 2.65
CA PRO A 99 11.93 -6.04 3.73
C PRO A 99 11.61 -5.52 5.12
N GLU A 100 11.21 -4.26 5.23
CA GLU A 100 10.79 -3.64 6.49
C GLU A 100 9.54 -4.29 7.08
N HIS A 101 8.74 -4.98 6.28
CA HIS A 101 7.56 -5.72 6.74
C HIS A 101 7.99 -7.08 7.31
N ASN A 102 8.77 -7.05 8.37
CA ASN A 102 9.26 -8.23 9.10
C ASN A 102 8.35 -8.58 10.28
N GLU A 103 8.75 -9.58 11.08
CA GLU A 103 7.97 -10.03 12.23
C GLU A 103 7.76 -8.91 13.28
N SER A 104 8.81 -8.13 13.54
CA SER A 104 8.72 -7.01 14.48
C SER A 104 7.72 -5.96 14.02
N TYR A 105 7.71 -5.67 12.72
CA TYR A 105 6.75 -4.72 12.15
C TYR A 105 5.32 -5.28 12.20
N LEU A 106 5.17 -6.58 11.98
CA LEU A 106 3.86 -7.24 12.09
C LEU A 106 3.27 -7.04 13.48
N GLU A 107 4.08 -7.26 14.53
CA GLU A 107 3.65 -7.04 15.91
C GLU A 107 3.30 -5.57 16.16
N SER A 108 4.10 -4.65 15.65
CA SER A 108 3.83 -3.21 15.76
C SER A 108 2.49 -2.85 15.11
N CYS A 109 2.19 -3.41 13.95
CA CYS A 109 0.91 -3.20 13.27
C CYS A 109 -0.26 -3.74 14.09
N ARG A 110 -0.12 -4.95 14.64
CA ARG A 110 -1.14 -5.55 15.48
C ARG A 110 -1.43 -4.73 16.73
N GLU A 111 -0.37 -4.25 17.40
CA GLU A 111 -0.52 -3.39 18.58
C GLU A 111 -1.25 -2.09 18.22
N ASN A 112 -0.91 -1.48 17.10
CA ASN A 112 -1.59 -0.27 16.66
C ASN A 112 -3.09 -0.51 16.39
N LEU A 113 -3.41 -1.62 15.73
CA LEU A 113 -4.79 -2.00 15.47
C LEU A 113 -5.54 -2.31 16.77
N LYS A 114 -4.89 -2.99 17.70
CA LYS A 114 -5.47 -3.32 19.00
C LYS A 114 -5.86 -2.07 19.78
N GLU A 115 -5.04 -1.03 19.73
CA GLU A 115 -5.33 0.26 20.34
C GLU A 115 -6.60 0.90 19.75
N LYS A 116 -6.94 0.55 18.52
CA LYS A 116 -8.15 1.00 17.83
C LYS A 116 -9.33 0.05 18.05
N GLY A 117 -9.17 -0.97 18.89
CA GLY A 117 -10.21 -1.96 19.15
C GLY A 117 -10.31 -3.08 18.13
N ILE A 118 -9.27 -3.25 17.30
CA ILE A 118 -9.24 -4.25 16.23
C ILE A 118 -8.27 -5.38 16.60
N ILE A 119 -8.81 -6.57 16.76
CA ILE A 119 -8.03 -7.77 17.10
C ILE A 119 -7.96 -8.67 15.87
N ILE A 120 -6.78 -8.80 15.31
CA ILE A 120 -6.55 -9.66 14.13
C ILE A 120 -5.18 -10.33 14.15
#